data_02c25a4c54a8cea8458ae3121e43fa29
#
_entry.id   02c25a4c54a8cea8458ae3121e43fa29
#
_cell.length_a   1.000
_cell.length_b   1.000
_cell.length_c   1.000
_cell.angle_alpha   90.00
_cell.angle_beta   90.00
_cell.angle_gamma   90.00
#
_symmetry.space_group_name_H-M   'P 1'
#
loop_
_entity.id
_entity.type
_entity.pdbx_description
1 polymer ?
#
loop_
_entity_poly.entity_id
_entity_poly.type
_entity_poly.pdbx_seq_one_letter_code
_entity_poly.pdbx_strand_id
1 'polypeptide(L)'
;MKYVDLDAVILGRRGGIDPRPYLERLPVLADRLPPGARAFATDPDHYDFEGKRCVKDLKPREARRTGDDTIEIHFGHNCWKHDEDLVVRYTGVSRFQADVLDVCDLADLGDVILDEVLPHPDGCTHEIACRPGNLLVACRDLTAEWVAVDCPEAREA
;
A
#
# COMPACT_ATOMS: atom_id res chain seq x y z
N MET A 1 -4.30 11.19 3.19
CA MET A 1 -4.85 10.78 1.87
C MET A 1 -5.74 11.88 1.32
N LYS A 2 -5.82 11.99 0.01
CA LYS A 2 -6.57 13.08 -0.64
C LYS A 2 -8.00 12.67 -0.96
N TYR A 3 -8.21 11.44 -1.37
CA TYR A 3 -9.51 10.93 -1.84
C TYR A 3 -10.03 9.76 -1.05
N VAL A 4 -9.17 8.88 -0.57
CA VAL A 4 -9.57 7.78 0.32
C VAL A 4 -10.02 8.37 1.65
N ASP A 5 -11.23 8.06 2.07
CA ASP A 5 -11.79 8.51 3.34
C ASP A 5 -11.61 7.42 4.40
N LEU A 6 -10.81 7.73 5.42
CA LEU A 6 -10.52 6.82 6.54
C LEU A 6 -11.41 7.07 7.77
N ASP A 7 -12.30 8.06 7.70
CA ASP A 7 -13.27 8.37 8.77
C ASP A 7 -14.69 8.50 8.21
N ALA A 8 -14.99 7.71 7.18
CA ALA A 8 -16.29 7.72 6.54
C ALA A 8 -17.40 7.32 7.52
N VAL A 9 -18.57 7.90 7.32
CA VAL A 9 -19.79 7.50 8.04
C VAL A 9 -20.46 6.37 7.25
N ILE A 10 -20.39 5.16 7.77
CA ILE A 10 -21.01 3.97 7.16
C ILE A 10 -22.09 3.45 8.13
N LEU A 11 -23.32 3.33 7.64
CA LEU A 11 -24.47 2.91 8.45
C LEU A 11 -24.63 3.72 9.74
N GLY A 12 -24.35 5.04 9.68
CA GLY A 12 -24.47 5.96 10.81
C GLY A 12 -23.33 5.90 11.83
N ARG A 13 -22.26 5.14 11.56
CA ARG A 13 -21.07 5.04 12.42
C ARG A 13 -19.85 5.66 11.73
N ARG A 14 -19.08 6.46 12.48
CA ARG A 14 -17.80 7.00 12.04
C ARG A 14 -16.68 5.95 12.10
N GLY A 15 -15.58 6.23 11.38
CA GLY A 15 -14.40 5.39 11.36
C GLY A 15 -14.46 4.29 10.30
N GLY A 16 -15.38 4.41 9.33
CA GLY A 16 -15.41 3.55 8.16
C GLY A 16 -14.29 3.88 7.18
N ILE A 17 -13.87 2.89 6.40
CA ILE A 17 -12.87 3.04 5.33
C ILE A 17 -13.63 3.08 4.00
N ASP A 18 -13.52 4.18 3.27
CA ASP A 18 -14.22 4.35 1.99
C ASP A 18 -13.24 4.71 0.86
N PRO A 19 -12.89 3.75 -0.01
CA PRO A 19 -12.05 4.01 -1.18
C PRO A 19 -12.81 4.60 -2.37
N ARG A 20 -14.16 4.62 -2.36
CA ARG A 20 -14.98 5.00 -3.53
C ARG A 20 -14.62 6.37 -4.11
N PRO A 21 -14.41 7.44 -3.31
CA PRO A 21 -14.04 8.73 -3.88
C PRO A 21 -12.73 8.70 -4.67
N TYR A 22 -11.80 7.84 -4.28
CA TYR A 22 -10.57 7.60 -5.03
C TYR A 22 -10.83 6.75 -6.28
N LEU A 23 -11.56 5.64 -6.15
CA LEU A 23 -11.85 4.73 -7.26
C LEU A 23 -12.64 5.39 -8.38
N GLU A 24 -13.55 6.32 -8.07
CA GLU A 24 -14.30 7.10 -9.06
C GLU A 24 -13.38 8.02 -9.89
N ARG A 25 -12.26 8.47 -9.31
CA ARG A 25 -11.28 9.32 -9.99
C ARG A 25 -10.16 8.56 -10.66
N LEU A 26 -9.95 7.31 -10.27
CA LEU A 26 -8.84 6.49 -10.70
C LEU A 26 -8.72 6.37 -12.24
N PRO A 27 -9.80 6.22 -13.03
CA PRO A 27 -9.68 6.18 -14.48
C PRO A 27 -9.00 7.42 -15.09
N VAL A 28 -9.23 8.60 -14.53
CA VAL A 28 -8.59 9.85 -14.97
C VAL A 28 -7.18 9.99 -14.39
N LEU A 29 -6.98 9.63 -13.13
CA LEU A 29 -5.68 9.67 -12.47
C LEU A 29 -4.70 8.69 -13.11
N ALA A 30 -5.16 7.50 -13.49
CA ALA A 30 -4.36 6.44 -14.09
C ALA A 30 -3.65 6.88 -15.37
N ASP A 31 -4.28 7.73 -16.18
CA ASP A 31 -3.66 8.26 -17.41
C ASP A 31 -2.42 9.11 -17.14
N ARG A 32 -2.28 9.62 -15.93
CA ARG A 32 -1.17 10.46 -15.48
C ARG A 32 -0.18 9.72 -14.60
N LEU A 33 -0.46 8.48 -14.23
CA LEU A 33 0.46 7.64 -13.46
C LEU A 33 1.53 7.03 -14.36
N PRO A 34 2.77 6.85 -13.85
CA PRO A 34 3.77 6.05 -14.53
C PRO A 34 3.31 4.58 -14.66
N PRO A 35 3.89 3.81 -15.60
CA PRO A 35 3.36 2.49 -15.97
C PRO A 35 3.22 1.49 -14.82
N GLY A 36 4.22 1.40 -13.95
CA GLY A 36 4.19 0.47 -12.82
C GLY A 36 3.17 0.87 -11.76
N ALA A 37 3.14 2.15 -11.40
CA ALA A 37 2.16 2.70 -10.47
C ALA A 37 0.72 2.55 -11.02
N ARG A 38 0.53 2.75 -12.33
CA ARG A 38 -0.75 2.52 -13.00
C ARG A 38 -1.18 1.06 -12.86
N ALA A 39 -0.31 0.12 -13.21
CA ALA A 39 -0.62 -1.31 -13.13
C ALA A 39 -1.02 -1.73 -11.71
N PHE A 40 -0.32 -1.23 -10.70
CA PHE A 40 -0.63 -1.53 -9.31
C PHE A 40 -1.95 -0.91 -8.85
N ALA A 41 -2.14 0.40 -9.09
CA ALA A 41 -3.34 1.12 -8.63
C ALA A 41 -4.63 0.65 -9.31
N THR A 42 -4.55 0.21 -10.58
CA THR A 42 -5.71 -0.23 -11.36
C THR A 42 -5.93 -1.75 -11.34
N ASP A 43 -5.12 -2.49 -10.59
CA ASP A 43 -5.37 -3.91 -10.38
C ASP A 43 -6.74 -4.11 -9.72
N PRO A 44 -7.66 -4.90 -10.31
CA PRO A 44 -9.01 -5.08 -9.77
C PRO A 44 -9.02 -5.68 -8.36
N ASP A 45 -7.98 -6.42 -7.97
CA ASP A 45 -7.88 -7.03 -6.64
C ASP A 45 -7.38 -6.05 -5.57
N HIS A 46 -6.79 -4.92 -5.96
CA HIS A 46 -6.11 -3.98 -5.05
C HIS A 46 -7.03 -3.46 -3.94
N TYR A 47 -8.25 -3.05 -4.29
CA TYR A 47 -9.25 -2.51 -3.36
C TYR A 47 -10.42 -3.47 -3.08
N ASP A 48 -10.28 -4.73 -3.46
CA ASP A 48 -11.25 -5.76 -3.11
C ASP A 48 -11.00 -6.22 -1.67
N PHE A 49 -11.76 -5.68 -0.72
CA PHE A 49 -11.60 -5.96 0.70
C PHE A 49 -11.81 -7.43 1.09
N GLU A 50 -12.51 -8.18 0.26
CA GLU A 50 -12.73 -9.63 0.42
C GLU A 50 -11.63 -10.45 -0.27
N GLY A 51 -10.85 -9.80 -1.14
CA GLY A 51 -9.83 -10.45 -1.96
C GLY A 51 -8.53 -10.74 -1.22
N LYS A 52 -7.82 -11.76 -1.69
CA LYS A 52 -6.54 -12.20 -1.13
C LYS A 52 -5.36 -11.29 -1.48
N ARG A 53 -5.48 -10.45 -2.50
CA ARG A 53 -4.46 -9.51 -2.95
C ARG A 53 -4.81 -8.04 -2.68
N CYS A 54 -5.74 -7.78 -1.76
CA CYS A 54 -5.98 -6.45 -1.25
C CYS A 54 -4.88 -6.03 -0.28
N VAL A 55 -4.44 -4.77 -0.34
CA VAL A 55 -3.40 -4.25 0.57
C VAL A 55 -3.87 -4.12 2.01
N LYS A 56 -5.18 -3.99 2.22
CA LYS A 56 -5.77 -3.90 3.56
C LYS A 56 -5.39 -5.12 4.41
N ASP A 57 -4.99 -4.87 5.64
CA ASP A 57 -4.58 -5.85 6.64
C ASP A 57 -3.20 -6.49 6.42
N LEU A 58 -2.43 -6.05 5.41
CA LEU A 58 -1.02 -6.40 5.31
C LEU A 58 -0.23 -5.83 6.49
N LYS A 59 0.88 -6.48 6.83
CA LYS A 59 1.77 -6.13 7.94
C LYS A 59 3.08 -5.56 7.41
N PRO A 60 3.31 -4.23 7.48
CA PRO A 60 4.60 -3.66 7.13
C PRO A 60 5.73 -4.34 7.93
N ARG A 61 6.80 -4.71 7.27
CA ARG A 61 7.96 -5.42 7.85
C ARG A 61 9.21 -4.55 7.85
N GLU A 62 9.73 -4.30 6.67
CA GLU A 62 10.98 -3.58 6.51
C GLU A 62 10.98 -2.71 5.24
N ALA A 63 11.75 -1.63 5.27
CA ALA A 63 12.16 -0.89 4.09
C ALA A 63 13.66 -1.02 3.92
N ARG A 64 14.09 -1.36 2.71
CA ARG A 64 15.49 -1.60 2.39
C ARG A 64 15.90 -0.81 1.16
N ARG A 65 17.02 -0.11 1.25
CA ARG A 65 17.65 0.53 0.10
C ARG A 65 18.34 -0.54 -0.74
N THR A 66 17.98 -0.63 -2.01
CA THR A 66 18.54 -1.61 -2.98
C THR A 66 19.37 -0.95 -4.06
N GLY A 67 19.46 0.37 -4.09
CA GLY A 67 20.23 1.17 -5.02
C GLY A 67 20.32 2.61 -4.51
N ASP A 68 20.93 3.50 -5.29
CA ASP A 68 21.14 4.90 -4.87
C ASP A 68 19.81 5.64 -4.61
N ASP A 69 18.81 5.39 -5.46
CA ASP A 69 17.50 6.00 -5.39
C ASP A 69 16.36 4.97 -5.37
N THR A 70 16.67 3.72 -5.03
CA THR A 70 15.71 2.61 -5.03
C THR A 70 15.48 2.10 -3.61
N ILE A 71 14.21 2.00 -3.22
CA ILE A 71 13.76 1.45 -1.94
C ILE A 71 12.79 0.30 -2.24
N GLU A 72 12.95 -0.79 -1.51
CA GLU A 72 12.05 -1.93 -1.53
C GLU A 72 11.38 -2.06 -0.15
N ILE A 73 10.06 -2.16 -0.13
CA ILE A 73 9.29 -2.36 1.09
C ILE A 73 8.62 -3.72 1.04
N HIS A 74 8.80 -4.47 2.11
CA HIS A 74 8.19 -5.77 2.32
C HIS A 74 7.00 -5.65 3.26
N PHE A 75 5.84 -6.09 2.79
CA PHE A 75 4.61 -6.22 3.56
C PHE A 75 4.29 -7.69 3.74
N GLY A 76 4.29 -8.16 4.97
CA GLY A 76 3.92 -9.52 5.29
C GLY A 76 2.42 -9.77 5.16
N HIS A 77 2.07 -10.99 4.81
CA HIS A 77 0.69 -11.46 4.76
C HIS A 77 0.03 -11.48 6.14
N ASN A 78 -1.29 -11.51 6.11
CA ASN A 78 -2.12 -11.84 7.26
C ASN A 78 -2.79 -13.18 6.97
N CYS A 79 -2.44 -14.22 7.74
CA CYS A 79 -2.79 -15.60 7.43
C CYS A 79 -4.29 -15.88 7.25
N TRP A 80 -5.15 -15.10 7.92
CA TRP A 80 -6.59 -15.28 7.76
C TRP A 80 -7.14 -14.72 6.44
N LYS A 81 -6.33 -13.90 5.71
CA LYS A 81 -6.78 -13.21 4.50
C LYS A 81 -5.89 -13.46 3.29
N HIS A 82 -4.57 -13.36 3.45
CA HIS A 82 -3.61 -13.38 2.36
C HIS A 82 -2.90 -14.73 2.24
N ASP A 83 -2.62 -15.15 1.01
CA ASP A 83 -1.77 -16.31 0.73
C ASP A 83 -0.35 -15.89 0.32
N GLU A 84 -0.12 -14.59 0.14
CA GLU A 84 1.11 -14.03 -0.41
C GLU A 84 1.56 -12.79 0.39
N ASP A 85 2.86 -12.56 0.42
CA ASP A 85 3.43 -11.29 0.83
C ASP A 85 3.43 -10.32 -0.34
N LEU A 86 3.43 -9.01 -0.06
CA LEU A 86 3.57 -7.97 -1.07
C LEU A 86 4.94 -7.32 -0.96
N VAL A 87 5.66 -7.26 -2.07
CA VAL A 87 6.91 -6.51 -2.19
C VAL A 87 6.69 -5.35 -3.16
N VAL A 88 6.93 -4.12 -2.70
CA VAL A 88 6.83 -2.92 -3.53
C VAL A 88 8.21 -2.32 -3.68
N ARG A 89 8.66 -2.17 -4.93
CA ARG A 89 9.92 -1.53 -5.27
C ARG A 89 9.66 -0.15 -5.85
N TYR A 90 10.25 0.86 -5.23
CA TYR A 90 10.18 2.26 -5.64
C TYR A 90 11.49 2.68 -6.29
N THR A 91 11.43 3.23 -7.49
CA THR A 91 12.58 3.72 -8.24
C THR A 91 12.53 5.23 -8.41
N GLY A 92 13.69 5.89 -8.39
CA GLY A 92 13.76 7.33 -8.44
C GLY A 92 13.08 7.98 -7.22
N VAL A 93 13.36 7.46 -6.02
CA VAL A 93 12.77 7.98 -4.77
C VAL A 93 13.30 9.37 -4.49
N SER A 94 12.39 10.35 -4.43
CA SER A 94 12.68 11.74 -4.08
C SER A 94 12.26 12.08 -2.64
N ARG A 95 11.34 11.31 -2.06
CA ARG A 95 10.89 11.47 -0.67
C ARG A 95 10.49 10.14 -0.09
N PHE A 96 10.95 9.88 1.12
CA PHE A 96 10.53 8.75 1.94
C PHE A 96 10.24 9.24 3.36
N GLN A 97 9.07 8.96 3.87
CA GLN A 97 8.64 9.36 5.20
C GLN A 97 7.81 8.24 5.83
N ALA A 98 8.20 7.83 7.03
CA ALA A 98 7.50 6.82 7.81
C ALA A 98 7.43 7.24 9.27
N ASP A 99 6.31 6.99 9.92
CA ASP A 99 6.07 7.32 11.33
C ASP A 99 6.66 6.24 12.25
N VAL A 100 7.96 5.95 12.09
CA VAL A 100 8.73 4.99 12.88
C VAL A 100 10.10 5.58 13.21
N LEU A 101 10.73 5.04 14.25
CA LEU A 101 12.09 5.42 14.65
C LEU A 101 13.17 4.73 13.80
N ASP A 102 12.90 3.49 13.38
CA ASP A 102 13.80 2.67 12.57
C ASP A 102 13.07 2.17 11.32
N VAL A 103 13.50 2.63 10.15
CA VAL A 103 12.91 2.21 8.87
C VAL A 103 13.25 0.77 8.48
N CYS A 104 14.24 0.17 9.11
CA CYS A 104 14.54 -1.26 8.95
C CYS A 104 13.50 -2.16 9.64
N ASP A 105 12.73 -1.59 10.57
CA ASP A 105 11.61 -2.27 11.24
C ASP A 105 10.36 -1.38 11.16
N LEU A 106 9.45 -1.72 10.26
CA LEU A 106 8.20 -1.00 10.05
C LEU A 106 7.03 -1.55 10.88
N ALA A 107 7.27 -2.54 11.74
CA ALA A 107 6.19 -3.16 12.52
C ALA A 107 5.42 -2.18 13.40
N ASP A 108 6.10 -1.14 13.90
CA ASP A 108 5.47 -0.09 14.72
C ASP A 108 4.46 0.78 13.96
N LEU A 109 4.43 0.72 12.61
CA LEU A 109 3.35 1.34 11.83
C LEU A 109 2.00 0.69 12.09
N GLY A 110 2.00 -0.59 12.47
CA GLY A 110 0.80 -1.40 12.58
C GLY A 110 0.26 -1.88 11.23
N ASP A 111 -0.89 -2.51 11.24
CA ASP A 111 -1.48 -3.10 10.04
C ASP A 111 -1.94 -2.02 9.05
N VAL A 112 -1.82 -2.32 7.75
CA VAL A 112 -2.30 -1.44 6.69
C VAL A 112 -3.81 -1.31 6.76
N ILE A 113 -4.29 -0.05 6.79
CA ILE A 113 -5.71 0.26 6.65
C ILE A 113 -6.07 0.30 5.18
N LEU A 114 -5.38 1.16 4.42
CA LEU A 114 -5.53 1.31 2.98
C LEU A 114 -4.42 2.21 2.43
N ASP A 115 -4.35 2.33 1.12
CA ASP A 115 -3.38 3.16 0.42
C ASP A 115 -4.02 4.03 -0.68
N GLU A 116 -3.22 4.95 -1.19
CA GLU A 116 -3.61 5.84 -2.28
C GLU A 116 -2.38 6.16 -3.14
N VAL A 117 -2.49 5.91 -4.45
CA VAL A 117 -1.44 6.21 -5.43
C VAL A 117 -1.88 7.40 -6.29
N LEU A 118 -1.12 8.48 -6.28
CA LEU A 118 -1.47 9.71 -6.99
C LEU A 118 -0.37 10.14 -7.97
N PRO A 119 -0.74 10.78 -9.09
CA PRO A 119 0.23 11.47 -9.94
C PRO A 119 0.98 12.56 -9.17
N HIS A 120 2.27 12.72 -9.48
CA HIS A 120 3.16 13.72 -8.90
C HIS A 120 4.08 14.26 -10.01
N PRO A 121 4.59 15.51 -9.93
CA PRO A 121 5.51 16.04 -10.93
C PRO A 121 6.74 15.15 -11.19
N ASP A 122 7.23 14.45 -10.16
CA ASP A 122 8.37 13.53 -10.28
C ASP A 122 7.98 12.09 -10.65
N GLY A 123 6.69 11.82 -10.87
CA GLY A 123 6.15 10.50 -11.20
C GLY A 123 4.87 10.18 -10.45
N CYS A 124 4.98 9.66 -9.22
CA CYS A 124 3.84 9.35 -8.36
C CYS A 124 4.17 9.48 -6.87
N THR A 125 3.13 9.57 -6.07
CA THR A 125 3.19 9.35 -4.63
C THR A 125 2.41 8.11 -4.26
N HIS A 126 2.90 7.36 -3.28
CA HIS A 126 2.20 6.25 -2.65
C HIS A 126 2.10 6.54 -1.15
N GLU A 127 0.91 6.81 -0.68
CA GLU A 127 0.59 7.03 0.72
C GLU A 127 -0.12 5.80 1.27
N ILE A 128 0.42 5.25 2.36
CA ILE A 128 -0.09 4.04 3.00
C ILE A 128 -0.46 4.41 4.43
N ALA A 129 -1.74 4.32 4.72
CA ALA A 129 -2.24 4.49 6.08
C ALA A 129 -2.20 3.16 6.81
N CYS A 130 -1.56 3.17 7.96
CA CYS A 130 -1.54 2.07 8.91
C CYS A 130 -2.15 2.53 10.24
N ARG A 131 -2.24 1.65 11.20
CA ARG A 131 -2.70 2.00 12.53
C ARG A 131 -1.70 1.49 13.57
N PRO A 132 -0.90 2.41 14.19
CA PRO A 132 -1.15 3.86 14.33
C PRO A 132 -0.45 4.79 13.33
N GLY A 133 0.51 4.34 12.53
CA GLY A 133 1.38 5.23 11.76
C GLY A 133 1.03 5.33 10.27
N ASN A 134 1.80 6.14 9.53
CA ASN A 134 1.67 6.32 8.10
C ASN A 134 3.02 6.19 7.40
N LEU A 135 2.96 5.88 6.10
CA LEU A 135 4.12 5.83 5.22
C LEU A 135 3.80 6.61 3.95
N LEU A 136 4.75 7.41 3.48
CA LEU A 136 4.65 8.16 2.23
C LEU A 136 5.94 8.01 1.43
N VAL A 137 5.79 7.64 0.16
CA VAL A 137 6.89 7.59 -0.81
C VAL A 137 6.53 8.44 -2.02
N ALA A 138 7.43 9.36 -2.42
CA ALA A 138 7.39 10.02 -3.72
C ALA A 138 8.52 9.46 -4.58
N CYS A 139 8.22 9.04 -5.80
CA CYS A 139 9.15 8.35 -6.66
C CYS A 139 8.82 8.56 -8.15
N ARG A 140 9.75 8.17 -9.02
CA ARG A 140 9.52 8.20 -10.47
C ARG A 140 8.52 7.13 -10.91
N ASP A 141 8.63 5.91 -10.36
CA ASP A 141 7.71 4.80 -10.60
C ASP A 141 7.83 3.77 -9.47
N LEU A 142 6.88 2.87 -9.41
CA LEU A 142 6.90 1.72 -8.50
C LEU A 142 6.46 0.45 -9.24
N THR A 143 6.89 -0.69 -8.73
CA THR A 143 6.38 -2.00 -9.14
C THR A 143 6.00 -2.79 -7.90
N ALA A 144 4.92 -3.56 -7.99
CA ALA A 144 4.42 -4.39 -6.92
C ALA A 144 4.41 -5.85 -7.35
N GLU A 145 4.87 -6.73 -6.48
CA GLU A 145 4.92 -8.17 -6.71
C GLU A 145 4.34 -8.90 -5.51
N TRP A 146 3.38 -9.79 -5.77
CA TRP A 146 2.86 -10.72 -4.78
C TRP A 146 3.71 -11.99 -4.80
N VAL A 147 4.24 -12.37 -3.63
CA VAL A 147 5.17 -13.49 -3.47
C VAL A 147 4.52 -14.55 -2.59
N ALA A 148 4.37 -15.76 -3.13
CA ALA A 148 3.79 -16.88 -2.40
C ALA A 148 4.60 -17.18 -1.14
N VAL A 149 3.91 -17.43 -0.03
CA VAL A 149 4.50 -17.76 1.25
C VAL A 149 3.86 -19.02 1.82
N ASP A 150 4.63 -19.72 2.64
CA ASP A 150 4.16 -20.86 3.38
C ASP A 150 3.69 -20.40 4.77
N CYS A 151 2.39 -20.16 4.91
CA CYS A 151 1.82 -19.73 6.19
C CYS A 151 1.61 -20.94 7.10
N PRO A 152 2.30 -21.04 8.25
CA PRO A 152 2.14 -22.16 9.19
C PRO A 152 0.70 -22.28 9.73
N GLU A 153 0.03 -21.15 9.94
CA GLU A 153 -1.34 -21.12 10.48
C GLU A 153 -2.38 -21.65 9.48
N ALA A 154 -2.11 -21.57 8.17
CA ALA A 154 -3.00 -22.13 7.14
C ALA A 154 -2.98 -23.66 7.10
N ARG A 155 -1.96 -24.30 7.71
CA ARG A 155 -1.83 -25.75 7.77
C ARG A 155 -2.59 -26.36 8.93
N GLU A 156 -2.97 -25.57 9.94
CA GLU A 156 -3.69 -26.04 11.13
C GLU A 156 -5.22 -25.87 10.99
N ALA A 157 -5.66 -25.26 9.91
CA ALA A 157 -7.09 -25.11 9.58
C ALA A 157 -7.61 -26.25 8.63
#